data_3c9c8e81259cf48ffbdf8ddd1fa181d7
#
_entry.id   3c9c8e81259cf48ffbdf8ddd1fa181d7
#
_cell.length_a   1.000
_cell.length_b   1.000
_cell.length_c   1.000
_cell.angle_alpha   90.00
_cell.angle_beta   90.00
_cell.angle_gamma   90.00
#
_symmetry.space_group_name_H-M   'P 1'
#
loop_
_entity.id
_entity.type
_entity.pdbx_description
1 polymer ?
#
loop_
_entity_poly.entity_id
_entity_poly.type
_entity_poly.pdbx_seq_one_letter_code
_entity_poly.pdbx_strand_id
1 'polypeptide(L)'
;MRSDSLWETTATNPPRQGAAPGPGGAAAAEPRGATPTGLPVSMKIVVAGGYAVGKTTLVGTISEIEPLTTEADITVESLGVDFAGPVQGQKTGTTVAMDFGRITLGPDMVLYLFGTPGQDRFLFLWDELVRGAVGGVVLVDTRRIEDCFPAVDYFEHLGIPFVVAVNLFNGVYRHHPREVREALSVPANVPVVLCDARNRLHVKETLVLLVEGALRRAQQHA
;
A
#
# COMPACT_ATOMS: atom_id res chain seq x y z
N MET A 1 -18.06 56.96 24.48
CA MET A 1 -16.80 57.69 24.29
C MET A 1 -16.06 56.98 23.17
N ARG A 2 -16.18 57.50 21.96
CA ARG A 2 -15.12 58.16 21.13
C ARG A 2 -14.00 57.18 20.84
N SER A 3 -13.49 56.96 19.64
CA SER A 3 -13.64 57.56 18.29
C SER A 3 -12.62 56.85 17.39
N ASP A 4 -13.02 56.51 16.16
CA ASP A 4 -12.41 57.02 14.91
C ASP A 4 -10.89 56.75 14.76
N SER A 5 -10.35 56.40 13.60
CA SER A 5 -10.62 56.76 12.21
C SER A 5 -9.60 56.04 11.30
N LEU A 6 -10.02 55.61 10.16
CA LEU A 6 -9.62 56.01 8.81
C LEU A 6 -8.14 56.28 8.53
N TRP A 7 -7.55 55.53 7.55
CA TRP A 7 -6.60 56.09 6.57
C TRP A 7 -6.72 55.38 5.23
N GLU A 8 -7.47 56.01 4.32
CA GLU A 8 -7.23 55.91 2.88
C GLU A 8 -6.02 56.72 2.52
N THR A 9 -5.14 56.22 1.68
CA THR A 9 -4.23 57.06 0.91
C THR A 9 -4.03 56.46 -0.48
N THR A 10 -4.63 57.11 -1.43
CA THR A 10 -4.38 57.07 -2.86
C THR A 10 -2.94 57.45 -3.18
N ALA A 11 -2.26 56.64 -3.99
CA ALA A 11 -1.02 57.03 -4.65
C ALA A 11 -1.04 56.72 -6.14
N THR A 12 -0.99 57.76 -6.87
CA THR A 12 -0.91 58.02 -8.30
C THR A 12 0.24 57.31 -9.00
N ASN A 13 -0.03 56.82 -10.19
CA ASN A 13 0.87 56.16 -11.13
C ASN A 13 1.56 57.24 -12.03
N PRO A 14 2.89 57.27 -12.22
CA PRO A 14 3.51 58.07 -13.28
C PRO A 14 3.77 57.27 -14.56
N PRO A 15 4.02 57.93 -15.72
CA PRO A 15 3.86 57.37 -17.05
C PRO A 15 5.06 56.55 -17.54
N ARG A 16 4.76 55.61 -18.44
CA ARG A 16 5.70 54.78 -19.18
C ARG A 16 6.61 55.63 -20.10
N GLN A 17 7.91 55.40 -19.98
CA GLN A 17 8.87 55.75 -21.04
C GLN A 17 9.42 54.46 -21.65
N GLY A 18 9.41 54.38 -22.95
CA GLY A 18 9.84 53.25 -23.75
C GLY A 18 11.35 53.07 -23.76
N ALA A 19 11.78 51.81 -23.82
CA ALA A 19 13.14 51.44 -24.18
C ALA A 19 13.09 50.31 -25.22
N ALA A 20 13.98 50.43 -26.19
CA ALA A 20 14.13 49.65 -27.39
C ALA A 20 14.55 48.18 -27.17
N PRO A 21 14.38 47.28 -28.17
CA PRO A 21 14.71 45.89 -28.05
C PRO A 21 16.21 45.61 -28.15
N GLY A 22 16.77 44.91 -27.16
CA GLY A 22 18.11 44.34 -27.19
C GLY A 22 18.10 42.93 -27.77
N PRO A 23 19.23 42.44 -28.36
CA PRO A 23 19.29 41.26 -29.18
C PRO A 23 19.41 39.98 -28.37
N GLY A 24 18.66 38.96 -28.83
CA GLY A 24 19.00 37.55 -28.80
C GLY A 24 19.50 36.92 -27.49
N GLY A 25 18.57 36.53 -26.59
CA GLY A 25 18.81 35.48 -25.61
C GLY A 25 18.25 34.17 -26.15
N ALA A 26 19.14 33.22 -26.45
CA ALA A 26 18.75 31.86 -26.82
C ALA A 26 17.92 31.26 -25.68
N ALA A 27 16.65 31.00 -25.93
CA ALA A 27 15.80 30.23 -25.04
C ALA A 27 16.39 28.84 -24.89
N ALA A 28 16.89 28.53 -23.70
CA ALA A 28 17.20 27.17 -23.33
C ALA A 28 15.92 26.34 -23.50
N ALA A 29 15.95 25.40 -24.45
CA ALA A 29 14.88 24.46 -24.66
C ALA A 29 14.73 23.63 -23.38
N GLU A 30 13.61 23.79 -22.68
CA GLU A 30 13.23 22.84 -21.65
C GLU A 30 13.20 21.45 -22.28
N PRO A 31 13.72 20.41 -21.56
CA PRO A 31 13.65 19.05 -22.05
C PRO A 31 12.17 18.69 -22.19
N ARG A 32 11.72 18.53 -23.44
CA ARG A 32 10.38 18.04 -23.75
C ARG A 32 10.28 16.65 -23.12
N GLY A 33 9.57 16.57 -21.98
CA GLY A 33 9.22 15.31 -21.38
C GLY A 33 8.52 14.44 -22.44
N ALA A 34 9.08 13.30 -22.71
CA ALA A 34 8.46 12.32 -23.60
C ALA A 34 7.06 12.05 -23.08
N THR A 35 6.06 12.33 -23.90
CA THR A 35 4.66 11.97 -23.60
C THR A 35 4.61 10.45 -23.54
N PRO A 36 4.19 9.84 -22.42
CA PRO A 36 4.10 8.39 -22.35
C PRO A 36 3.12 7.89 -23.41
N THR A 37 3.61 7.05 -24.33
CA THR A 37 2.85 6.54 -25.47
C THR A 37 2.02 5.30 -25.15
N GLY A 38 1.85 4.94 -23.88
CA GLY A 38 1.12 3.76 -23.42
C GLY A 38 0.43 3.98 -22.07
N LEU A 39 -0.52 3.10 -21.75
CA LEU A 39 -1.08 3.01 -20.40
C LEU A 39 0.03 2.55 -19.45
N PRO A 40 0.10 3.13 -18.23
CA PRO A 40 1.10 2.73 -17.26
C PRO A 40 0.96 1.25 -16.91
N VAL A 41 2.09 0.56 -16.80
CA VAL A 41 2.13 -0.82 -16.31
C VAL A 41 1.72 -0.81 -14.85
N SER A 42 0.70 -1.59 -14.52
CA SER A 42 0.23 -1.72 -13.15
C SER A 42 0.76 -3.00 -12.50
N MET A 43 1.27 -2.88 -11.29
CA MET A 43 1.64 -4.00 -10.43
C MET A 43 0.73 -4.03 -9.22
N LYS A 44 0.43 -5.21 -8.72
CA LYS A 44 -0.40 -5.44 -7.55
C LYS A 44 0.39 -6.18 -6.48
N ILE A 45 0.39 -5.66 -5.27
CA ILE A 45 0.96 -6.30 -4.08
C ILE A 45 -0.15 -6.46 -3.04
N VAL A 46 -0.17 -7.61 -2.38
CA VAL A 46 -1.09 -7.90 -1.28
C VAL A 46 -0.36 -7.81 0.06
N VAL A 47 -0.96 -7.11 1.02
CA VAL A 47 -0.45 -7.00 2.40
C VAL A 47 -1.35 -7.84 3.30
N ALA A 48 -0.81 -8.95 3.80
CA ALA A 48 -1.51 -9.93 4.62
C ALA A 48 -0.94 -9.97 6.05
N GLY A 49 -1.63 -10.67 6.94
CA GLY A 49 -1.25 -10.84 8.35
C GLY A 49 -2.46 -10.69 9.28
N GLY A 50 -2.28 -10.98 10.55
CA GLY A 50 -3.32 -11.02 11.57
C GLY A 50 -4.09 -9.71 11.78
N TYR A 51 -5.12 -9.78 12.59
CA TYR A 51 -5.90 -8.60 12.95
C TYR A 51 -5.05 -7.60 13.75
N ALA A 52 -5.18 -6.30 13.44
CA ALA A 52 -4.45 -5.20 14.07
C ALA A 52 -2.91 -5.29 13.97
N VAL A 53 -2.35 -6.09 13.06
CA VAL A 53 -0.90 -6.21 12.86
C VAL A 53 -0.27 -4.97 12.23
N GLY A 54 -1.07 -4.04 11.69
CA GLY A 54 -0.60 -2.78 11.10
C GLY A 54 -0.71 -2.69 9.58
N LYS A 55 -1.53 -3.52 8.92
CA LYS A 55 -1.73 -3.50 7.45
C LYS A 55 -2.20 -2.14 6.96
N THR A 56 -3.26 -1.60 7.54
CA THR A 56 -3.78 -0.25 7.25
C THR A 56 -2.71 0.82 7.41
N THR A 57 -1.91 0.72 8.48
CA THR A 57 -0.81 1.65 8.74
C THR A 57 0.27 1.55 7.66
N LEU A 58 0.67 0.34 7.27
CA LEU A 58 1.67 0.12 6.23
C LEU A 58 1.21 0.71 4.90
N VAL A 59 -0.03 0.38 4.48
CA VAL A 59 -0.61 0.90 3.23
C VAL A 59 -0.69 2.42 3.26
N GLY A 60 -1.21 3.00 4.36
CA GLY A 60 -1.33 4.45 4.51
C GLY A 60 0.01 5.19 4.55
N THR A 61 1.04 4.58 5.13
CA THR A 61 2.37 5.20 5.23
C THR A 61 3.03 5.41 3.87
N ILE A 62 2.80 4.51 2.92
CA ILE A 62 3.47 4.56 1.61
C ILE A 62 2.58 5.12 0.50
N SER A 63 1.27 5.05 0.64
CA SER A 63 0.30 5.49 -0.36
C SER A 63 0.44 6.98 -0.67
N GLU A 64 0.25 7.34 -1.95
CA GLU A 64 0.17 8.73 -2.45
C GLU A 64 -1.25 9.27 -2.45
N ILE A 65 -2.23 8.38 -2.31
CA ILE A 65 -3.63 8.73 -2.16
C ILE A 65 -4.06 8.45 -0.71
N GLU A 66 -5.09 9.11 -0.25
CA GLU A 66 -5.73 8.73 1.00
C GLU A 66 -6.18 7.27 0.89
N PRO A 67 -5.77 6.39 1.82
CA PRO A 67 -6.13 4.99 1.75
C PRO A 67 -7.65 4.83 1.76
N LEU A 68 -8.17 4.16 0.74
CA LEU A 68 -9.58 3.81 0.71
C LEU A 68 -9.78 2.59 1.62
N THR A 69 -10.44 2.78 2.73
CA THR A 69 -10.96 1.66 3.52
C THR A 69 -12.38 1.38 3.02
N THR A 70 -12.53 0.29 2.27
CA THR A 70 -13.87 -0.11 1.81
C THR A 70 -14.54 -0.92 2.89
N GLU A 71 -15.61 -0.40 3.44
CA GLU A 71 -16.54 -1.17 4.25
C GLU A 71 -17.61 -1.75 3.31
N ALA A 72 -17.46 -3.02 2.94
CA ALA A 72 -18.46 -3.71 2.14
C ALA A 72 -19.33 -4.57 3.06
N ASP A 73 -20.63 -4.32 3.08
CA ASP A 73 -21.59 -5.21 3.71
C ASP A 73 -21.71 -6.48 2.86
N ILE A 74 -21.12 -7.56 3.33
CA ILE A 74 -21.31 -8.87 2.70
C ILE A 74 -22.57 -9.48 3.30
N THR A 75 -23.61 -9.56 2.48
CA THR A 75 -24.79 -10.36 2.82
C THR A 75 -24.51 -11.83 2.53
N VAL A 76 -25.03 -12.73 3.37
CA VAL A 76 -24.86 -14.20 3.20
C VAL A 76 -25.34 -14.67 1.82
N GLU A 77 -26.26 -13.95 1.20
CA GLU A 77 -26.78 -14.20 -0.16
C GLU A 77 -25.71 -14.03 -1.26
N SER A 78 -24.69 -13.21 -1.05
CA SER A 78 -23.61 -13.00 -2.03
C SER A 78 -22.55 -14.12 -2.02
N LEU A 79 -22.59 -15.03 -1.04
CA LEU A 79 -21.61 -16.08 -0.87
C LEU A 79 -21.99 -17.41 -1.54
N GLY A 80 -23.20 -17.52 -2.12
CA GLY A 80 -23.64 -18.74 -2.82
C GLY A 80 -23.63 -20.01 -1.96
N VAL A 81 -23.64 -19.87 -0.64
CA VAL A 81 -23.65 -21.01 0.29
C VAL A 81 -25.07 -21.19 0.82
N ASP A 82 -25.75 -22.21 0.32
CA ASP A 82 -27.03 -22.66 0.85
C ASP A 82 -26.85 -23.25 2.26
N PHE A 83 -26.95 -22.37 3.27
CA PHE A 83 -27.20 -22.84 4.63
C PHE A 83 -28.69 -23.11 4.77
N ALA A 84 -29.06 -24.37 4.62
CA ALA A 84 -30.42 -24.83 4.92
C ALA A 84 -30.69 -24.76 6.43
N GLY A 85 -31.23 -23.62 6.88
CA GLY A 85 -31.75 -23.44 8.22
C GLY A 85 -32.69 -22.23 8.25
N PRO A 86 -33.88 -22.33 8.88
CA PRO A 86 -34.82 -21.21 8.92
C PRO A 86 -34.33 -20.14 9.90
N VAL A 87 -33.65 -19.11 9.41
CA VAL A 87 -33.36 -17.91 10.19
C VAL A 87 -34.27 -16.79 9.72
N GLN A 88 -35.38 -16.62 10.42
CA GLN A 88 -36.25 -15.49 10.26
C GLN A 88 -35.52 -14.19 10.64
N GLY A 89 -35.32 -13.31 9.67
CA GLY A 89 -35.47 -11.87 9.91
C GLY A 89 -34.27 -11.08 10.41
N GLN A 90 -33.02 -11.54 10.34
CA GLN A 90 -31.84 -10.66 10.51
C GLN A 90 -30.96 -10.70 9.28
N LYS A 91 -30.93 -9.59 8.53
CA LYS A 91 -29.84 -9.32 7.58
C LYS A 91 -28.57 -9.15 8.39
N THR A 92 -27.84 -10.21 8.62
CA THR A 92 -26.49 -10.15 9.19
C THR A 92 -25.53 -9.77 8.07
N GLY A 93 -25.53 -8.49 7.71
CA GLY A 93 -24.45 -7.91 6.92
C GLY A 93 -23.20 -7.91 7.77
N THR A 94 -22.11 -8.49 7.28
CA THR A 94 -20.81 -8.36 7.92
C THR A 94 -19.98 -7.37 7.12
N THR A 95 -19.60 -6.28 7.75
CA THR A 95 -18.71 -5.29 7.15
C THR A 95 -17.30 -5.87 7.03
N VAL A 96 -16.75 -5.88 5.83
CA VAL A 96 -15.36 -6.25 5.57
C VAL A 96 -14.57 -5.00 5.25
N ALA A 97 -13.58 -4.71 6.08
CA ALA A 97 -12.65 -3.63 5.84
C ALA A 97 -11.45 -4.15 5.04
N MET A 98 -11.20 -3.52 3.90
CA MET A 98 -9.99 -3.74 3.08
C MET A 98 -9.30 -2.40 2.87
N ASP A 99 -7.98 -2.43 2.91
CA ASP A 99 -7.17 -1.24 2.65
C ASP A 99 -6.73 -1.22 1.20
N PHE A 100 -6.82 -0.07 0.56
CA PHE A 100 -6.30 0.14 -0.79
C PHE A 100 -5.39 1.36 -0.81
N GLY A 101 -4.22 1.21 -1.42
CA GLY A 101 -3.25 2.28 -1.61
C GLY A 101 -2.64 2.25 -3.02
N ARG A 102 -2.06 3.39 -3.40
CA ARG A 102 -1.43 3.58 -4.70
C ARG A 102 -0.09 4.28 -4.55
N ILE A 103 0.89 3.85 -5.35
CA ILE A 103 2.21 4.48 -5.48
C ILE A 103 2.54 4.61 -6.96
N THR A 104 2.96 5.79 -7.40
CA THR A 104 3.50 6.02 -8.74
C THR A 104 5.01 5.81 -8.70
N LEU A 105 5.53 4.85 -9.48
CA LEU A 105 6.96 4.51 -9.52
C LEU A 105 7.71 5.15 -10.68
N GLY A 106 7.04 6.02 -11.42
CA GLY A 106 7.57 6.71 -12.60
C GLY A 106 6.45 7.04 -13.58
N PRO A 107 6.77 7.56 -14.77
CA PRO A 107 5.75 7.95 -15.75
C PRO A 107 4.91 6.76 -16.25
N ASP A 108 5.51 5.57 -16.28
CA ASP A 108 4.94 4.41 -16.94
C ASP A 108 4.63 3.25 -15.97
N MET A 109 4.71 3.46 -14.65
CA MET A 109 4.52 2.38 -13.68
C MET A 109 3.76 2.83 -12.44
N VAL A 110 2.74 2.05 -12.08
CA VAL A 110 1.92 2.25 -10.87
C VAL A 110 1.87 0.97 -10.05
N LEU A 111 2.06 1.09 -8.76
CA LEU A 111 1.93 0.00 -7.79
C LEU A 111 0.65 0.18 -6.98
N TYR A 112 -0.18 -0.85 -6.96
CA TYR A 112 -1.37 -0.95 -6.13
C TYR A 112 -1.13 -1.87 -4.93
N LEU A 113 -1.53 -1.41 -3.76
CA LEU A 113 -1.44 -2.15 -2.51
C LEU A 113 -2.83 -2.51 -2.01
N PHE A 114 -3.03 -3.77 -1.67
CA PHE A 114 -4.28 -4.27 -1.12
C PHE A 114 -4.03 -4.93 0.24
N GLY A 115 -4.59 -4.37 1.31
CA GLY A 115 -4.58 -5.00 2.62
C GLY A 115 -5.69 -6.04 2.74
N THR A 116 -5.34 -7.27 3.12
CA THR A 116 -6.35 -8.31 3.36
C THR A 116 -7.11 -8.05 4.65
N PRO A 117 -8.39 -8.48 4.74
CA PRO A 117 -9.06 -8.61 6.02
C PRO A 117 -8.25 -9.50 6.96
N GLY A 118 -8.06 -9.05 8.21
CA GLY A 118 -7.22 -9.77 9.18
C GLY A 118 -7.93 -10.83 10.00
N GLN A 119 -9.18 -11.18 9.66
CA GLN A 119 -9.96 -12.19 10.36
C GLN A 119 -10.09 -13.44 9.48
N ASP A 120 -9.86 -14.61 10.05
CA ASP A 120 -9.84 -15.90 9.33
C ASP A 120 -11.13 -16.21 8.57
N ARG A 121 -12.27 -15.75 9.08
CA ARG A 121 -13.57 -15.90 8.41
C ARG A 121 -13.65 -15.27 7.01
N PHE A 122 -12.69 -14.41 6.66
CA PHE A 122 -12.62 -13.72 5.37
C PHE A 122 -11.54 -14.27 4.43
N LEU A 123 -10.95 -15.42 4.75
CA LEU A 123 -9.94 -16.07 3.90
C LEU A 123 -10.46 -16.35 2.47
N PHE A 124 -11.75 -16.59 2.30
CA PHE A 124 -12.37 -16.78 0.98
C PHE A 124 -12.20 -15.58 0.03
N LEU A 125 -11.97 -14.37 0.55
CA LEU A 125 -11.69 -13.18 -0.27
C LEU A 125 -10.25 -13.13 -0.79
N TRP A 126 -9.36 -13.90 -0.19
CA TRP A 126 -7.94 -13.85 -0.51
C TRP A 126 -7.65 -14.31 -1.93
N ASP A 127 -8.39 -15.30 -2.44
CA ASP A 127 -8.24 -15.79 -3.82
C ASP A 127 -8.46 -14.66 -4.84
N GLU A 128 -9.46 -13.82 -4.62
CA GLU A 128 -9.72 -12.66 -5.48
C GLU A 128 -8.68 -11.55 -5.28
N LEU A 129 -8.27 -11.31 -4.04
CA LEU A 129 -7.27 -10.29 -3.74
C LEU A 129 -5.89 -10.65 -4.27
N VAL A 130 -5.53 -11.92 -4.27
CA VAL A 130 -4.20 -12.38 -4.69
C VAL A 130 -4.12 -12.59 -6.20
N ARG A 131 -5.25 -12.79 -6.88
CA ARG A 131 -5.26 -12.96 -8.35
C ARG A 131 -4.57 -11.81 -9.05
N GLY A 132 -3.52 -12.11 -9.83
CA GLY A 132 -2.71 -11.13 -10.55
C GLY A 132 -1.75 -10.31 -9.69
N ALA A 133 -1.57 -10.66 -8.42
CA ALA A 133 -0.55 -10.04 -7.58
C ALA A 133 0.84 -10.54 -7.99
N VAL A 134 1.80 -9.62 -8.02
CA VAL A 134 3.22 -9.94 -8.26
C VAL A 134 3.88 -10.55 -7.02
N GLY A 135 3.29 -10.33 -5.85
CA GLY A 135 3.77 -10.87 -4.58
C GLY A 135 2.98 -10.38 -3.37
N GLY A 136 3.39 -10.84 -2.19
CA GLY A 136 2.76 -10.50 -0.92
C GLY A 136 3.73 -10.03 0.16
N VAL A 137 3.25 -9.17 1.05
CA VAL A 137 3.90 -8.82 2.31
C VAL A 137 3.13 -9.48 3.44
N VAL A 138 3.76 -10.41 4.17
CA VAL A 138 3.21 -10.97 5.40
C VAL A 138 3.72 -10.12 6.58
N LEU A 139 2.84 -9.29 7.11
CA LEU A 139 3.16 -8.46 8.27
C LEU A 139 2.98 -9.26 9.56
N VAL A 140 4.00 -9.24 10.42
CA VAL A 140 4.08 -10.11 11.61
C VAL A 140 4.16 -9.28 12.89
N ASP A 141 3.32 -9.62 13.86
CA ASP A 141 3.43 -9.20 15.25
C ASP A 141 4.02 -10.34 16.08
N THR A 142 5.27 -10.19 16.53
CA THR A 142 5.94 -11.24 17.32
C THR A 142 5.33 -11.50 18.69
N ARG A 143 4.37 -10.69 19.13
CA ARG A 143 3.59 -10.93 20.35
C ARG A 143 2.45 -11.93 20.12
N ARG A 144 2.06 -12.14 18.87
CA ARG A 144 0.99 -13.02 18.40
C ARG A 144 1.38 -13.59 17.05
N ILE A 145 2.51 -14.32 17.04
CA ILE A 145 3.10 -14.81 15.79
C ILE A 145 2.17 -15.81 15.08
N GLU A 146 1.35 -16.52 15.84
CA GLU A 146 0.35 -17.47 15.34
C GLU A 146 -0.66 -16.85 14.38
N ASP A 147 -0.98 -15.56 14.54
CA ASP A 147 -1.95 -14.87 13.70
C ASP A 147 -1.46 -14.71 12.24
N CYS A 148 -0.19 -14.94 11.95
CA CYS A 148 0.33 -14.82 10.59
C CYS A 148 0.51 -16.16 9.86
N PHE A 149 0.37 -17.31 10.53
CA PHE A 149 0.50 -18.62 9.88
C PHE A 149 -0.45 -18.77 8.69
N PRO A 150 -1.74 -18.41 8.77
CA PRO A 150 -2.62 -18.55 7.62
C PRO A 150 -2.13 -17.78 6.38
N ALA A 151 -1.46 -16.63 6.58
CA ALA A 151 -0.91 -15.84 5.48
C ALA A 151 0.34 -16.48 4.88
N VAL A 152 1.23 -17.03 5.71
CA VAL A 152 2.43 -17.75 5.27
C VAL A 152 2.02 -18.98 4.48
N ASP A 153 1.18 -19.85 5.05
CA ASP A 153 0.72 -21.08 4.44
C ASP A 153 0.03 -20.80 3.09
N TYR A 154 -0.77 -19.75 3.04
CA TYR A 154 -1.49 -19.36 1.83
C TYR A 154 -0.56 -18.97 0.68
N PHE A 155 0.44 -18.10 0.93
CA PHE A 155 1.39 -17.71 -0.11
C PHE A 155 2.33 -18.85 -0.52
N GLU A 156 2.73 -19.71 0.42
CA GLU A 156 3.52 -20.89 0.12
C GLU A 156 2.74 -21.89 -0.75
N HIS A 157 1.50 -22.17 -0.39
CA HIS A 157 0.63 -23.09 -1.14
C HIS A 157 0.43 -22.63 -2.60
N LEU A 158 0.19 -21.35 -2.82
CA LEU A 158 0.02 -20.79 -4.15
C LEU A 158 1.35 -20.57 -4.88
N GLY A 159 2.47 -20.71 -4.21
CA GLY A 159 3.78 -20.45 -4.77
C GLY A 159 4.01 -18.98 -5.15
N ILE A 160 3.32 -18.04 -4.53
CA ILE A 160 3.44 -16.61 -4.79
C ILE A 160 4.66 -16.06 -4.03
N PRO A 161 5.54 -15.25 -4.66
CA PRO A 161 6.63 -14.61 -3.96
C PRO A 161 6.13 -13.75 -2.80
N PHE A 162 6.77 -13.86 -1.63
CA PHE A 162 6.41 -13.01 -0.50
C PHE A 162 7.63 -12.65 0.35
N VAL A 163 7.48 -11.61 1.15
CA VAL A 163 8.41 -11.17 2.18
C VAL A 163 7.72 -11.17 3.54
N VAL A 164 8.41 -11.64 4.55
CA VAL A 164 7.95 -11.54 5.94
C VAL A 164 8.49 -10.24 6.54
N ALA A 165 7.60 -9.35 6.93
CA ALA A 165 7.92 -8.06 7.54
C ALA A 165 7.52 -8.05 9.02
N VAL A 166 8.50 -8.11 9.91
CA VAL A 166 8.30 -8.08 11.36
C VAL A 166 8.02 -6.65 11.79
N ASN A 167 6.79 -6.36 12.21
CA ASN A 167 6.40 -5.00 12.59
C ASN A 167 7.01 -4.58 13.93
N LEU A 168 7.81 -3.55 13.90
CA LEU A 168 8.43 -2.93 15.07
C LEU A 168 7.44 -1.96 15.73
N PHE A 169 6.52 -2.47 16.52
CA PHE A 169 5.59 -1.63 17.28
C PHE A 169 6.37 -0.67 18.19
N ASN A 170 6.20 0.63 17.97
CA ASN A 170 6.92 1.69 18.69
C ASN A 170 8.45 1.62 18.55
N GLY A 171 8.96 1.06 17.45
CA GLY A 171 10.40 0.90 17.23
C GLY A 171 11.07 -0.17 18.11
N VAL A 172 10.28 -1.00 18.81
CA VAL A 172 10.84 -1.99 19.73
C VAL A 172 11.25 -3.24 18.97
N TYR A 173 12.55 -3.51 18.95
CA TYR A 173 13.14 -4.76 18.46
C TYR A 173 13.05 -5.84 19.56
N ARG A 174 12.39 -6.95 19.28
CA ARG A 174 12.18 -8.04 20.25
C ARG A 174 12.89 -9.33 19.85
N HIS A 175 12.83 -9.70 18.58
CA HIS A 175 13.33 -10.97 18.09
C HIS A 175 14.15 -10.77 16.82
N HIS A 176 15.25 -11.53 16.71
CA HIS A 176 16.08 -11.51 15.52
C HIS A 176 15.30 -12.12 14.31
N PRO A 177 15.46 -11.60 13.09
CA PRO A 177 14.79 -12.17 11.90
C PRO A 177 14.99 -13.68 11.72
N ARG A 178 16.12 -14.24 12.19
CA ARG A 178 16.36 -15.69 12.17
C ARG A 178 15.41 -16.44 13.08
N GLU A 179 15.16 -15.94 14.30
CA GLU A 179 14.24 -16.56 15.26
C GLU A 179 12.82 -16.55 14.69
N VAL A 180 12.40 -15.45 14.04
CA VAL A 180 11.10 -15.36 13.38
C VAL A 180 11.01 -16.32 12.20
N ARG A 181 12.08 -16.45 11.40
CA ARG A 181 12.15 -17.43 10.30
C ARG A 181 11.95 -18.86 10.80
N GLU A 182 12.66 -19.21 11.87
CA GLU A 182 12.58 -20.55 12.46
C GLU A 182 11.19 -20.82 13.02
N ALA A 183 10.60 -19.86 13.73
CA ALA A 183 9.25 -19.98 14.30
C ALA A 183 8.17 -20.13 13.22
N LEU A 184 8.32 -19.45 12.07
CA LEU A 184 7.40 -19.52 10.95
C LEU A 184 7.73 -20.66 9.98
N SER A 185 8.87 -21.34 10.16
CA SER A 185 9.36 -22.42 9.28
C SER A 185 9.51 -21.99 7.81
N VAL A 186 9.66 -20.68 7.54
CA VAL A 186 9.77 -20.19 6.16
C VAL A 186 11.12 -20.49 5.52
N PRO A 187 11.16 -20.87 4.23
CA PRO A 187 12.38 -21.21 3.52
C PRO A 187 13.42 -20.09 3.48
N ALA A 188 14.69 -20.45 3.27
CA ALA A 188 15.80 -19.50 3.26
C ALA A 188 15.70 -18.42 2.16
N ASN A 189 15.02 -18.73 1.07
CA ASN A 189 14.78 -17.81 -0.05
C ASN A 189 13.67 -16.78 0.21
N VAL A 190 12.89 -16.94 1.26
CA VAL A 190 11.91 -15.94 1.69
C VAL A 190 12.60 -14.89 2.55
N PRO A 191 12.64 -13.61 2.16
CA PRO A 191 13.22 -12.56 2.99
C PRO A 191 12.42 -12.38 4.29
N VAL A 192 13.13 -12.25 5.42
CA VAL A 192 12.54 -11.85 6.71
C VAL A 192 13.23 -10.57 7.15
N VAL A 193 12.47 -9.48 7.25
CA VAL A 193 12.99 -8.13 7.52
C VAL A 193 12.28 -7.47 8.69
N LEU A 194 12.95 -6.50 9.29
CA LEU A 194 12.34 -5.64 10.31
C LEU A 194 11.69 -4.44 9.62
N CYS A 195 10.45 -4.12 9.98
CA CYS A 195 9.68 -3.05 9.38
C CYS A 195 8.84 -2.33 10.44
N ASP A 196 9.11 -1.07 10.70
CA ASP A 196 8.09 -0.23 11.36
C ASP A 196 7.10 0.24 10.29
N ALA A 197 5.86 -0.24 10.37
CA ALA A 197 4.80 0.08 9.41
C ALA A 197 4.50 1.58 9.29
N ARG A 198 4.94 2.40 10.26
CA ARG A 198 4.81 3.88 10.26
C ARG A 198 6.01 4.57 9.61
N ASN A 199 7.10 3.83 9.37
CA ASN A 199 8.30 4.39 8.77
C ASN A 199 8.30 4.16 7.25
N ARG A 200 8.15 5.25 6.49
CA ARG A 200 8.07 5.21 5.02
C ARG A 200 9.29 4.54 4.37
N LEU A 201 10.49 4.72 4.95
CA LEU A 201 11.70 4.10 4.41
C LEU A 201 11.67 2.59 4.61
N HIS A 202 11.34 2.09 5.81
CA HIS A 202 11.23 0.66 6.08
C HIS A 202 10.19 -0.02 5.18
N VAL A 203 9.02 0.63 5.01
CA VAL A 203 7.97 0.12 4.11
C VAL A 203 8.47 0.06 2.67
N LYS A 204 9.14 1.14 2.18
CA LYS A 204 9.71 1.18 0.84
C LYS A 204 10.74 0.06 0.63
N GLU A 205 11.68 -0.12 1.55
CA GLU A 205 12.70 -1.18 1.47
C GLU A 205 12.07 -2.57 1.43
N THR A 206 11.03 -2.82 2.24
CA THR A 206 10.28 -4.07 2.23
C THR A 206 9.64 -4.34 0.87
N LEU A 207 9.00 -3.33 0.25
CA LEU A 207 8.39 -3.46 -1.06
C LEU A 207 9.42 -3.66 -2.18
N VAL A 208 10.57 -2.98 -2.11
CA VAL A 208 11.68 -3.16 -3.07
C VAL A 208 12.18 -4.60 -3.03
N LEU A 209 12.45 -5.15 -1.84
CA LEU A 209 12.88 -6.55 -1.68
C LEU A 209 11.89 -7.54 -2.28
N LEU A 210 10.59 -7.30 -2.09
CA LEU A 210 9.54 -8.14 -2.66
C LEU A 210 9.57 -8.10 -4.19
N VAL A 211 9.57 -6.90 -4.78
CA VAL A 211 9.54 -6.73 -6.24
C VAL A 211 10.79 -7.31 -6.89
N GLU A 212 11.96 -7.06 -6.32
CA GLU A 212 13.22 -7.66 -6.80
C GLU A 212 13.21 -9.19 -6.73
N GLY A 213 12.65 -9.75 -5.64
CA GLY A 213 12.50 -11.20 -5.49
C GLY A 213 11.56 -11.79 -6.54
N ALA A 214 10.43 -11.13 -6.80
CA ALA A 214 9.47 -11.52 -7.82
C ALA A 214 10.06 -11.46 -9.23
N LEU A 215 10.82 -10.40 -9.55
CA LEU A 215 11.49 -10.25 -10.85
C LEU A 215 12.56 -11.34 -11.07
N ARG A 216 13.40 -11.61 -10.07
CA ARG A 216 14.40 -12.70 -10.15
C ARG A 216 13.74 -14.05 -10.43
N ARG A 217 12.62 -14.32 -9.77
CA ARG A 217 11.87 -15.57 -9.97
C ARG A 217 11.26 -15.65 -11.36
N ALA A 218 10.67 -14.58 -11.87
CA ALA A 218 10.14 -14.53 -13.23
C ALA A 218 11.20 -14.80 -14.30
N GLN A 219 12.43 -14.26 -14.12
CA GLN A 219 13.57 -14.50 -15.02
C GLN A 219 14.09 -15.94 -15.00
N GLN A 220 13.90 -16.67 -13.89
CA GLN A 220 14.30 -18.08 -13.78
C GLN A 220 13.32 -19.05 -14.46
N HIS A 221 12.11 -18.59 -14.74
CA HIS A 221 11.04 -19.40 -15.33
C HIS A 221 10.70 -19.00 -16.77
N ALA A 222 11.37 -17.98 -17.31
CA ALA A 222 11.29 -17.53 -18.70
C ALA A 222 12.37 -18.20 -19.57
#